data_6c146ab354d22dbd9140d2c952e15e04
#
_entry.id   6c146ab354d22dbd9140d2c952e15e04
#
_cell.length_a   1.000
_cell.length_b   1.000
_cell.length_c   1.000
_cell.angle_alpha   90.00
_cell.angle_beta   90.00
_cell.angle_gamma   90.00
#
_symmetry.space_group_name_H-M   'P 1'
#
loop_
_entity.id
_entity.type
_entity.pdbx_description
1 polymer ?
#
loop_
_entity_poly.entity_id
_entity_poly.type
_entity_poly.pdbx_seq_one_letter_code
_entity_poly.pdbx_strand_id
1 'polypeptide(L)'
;MNRRIRTAIASAMFALLFGLSIADAASDAVGPVPDTVRREFKLAPFYQKFIDLDGLPVVGSTNVSDFAMREAAWIVRQMLTNRADILHAMASNHVRLAVMAWNEFTTDLPEHSDLESKVYWDRRARGLGATPRRPAVSCAEENLLCFPGDPYSTENICIHEFAHAIHEMGMSRIDPTFDKRLRAAFQKAKDAGLWKGTYAATNPMEYWAEGAQSWFDNNRENDSLHNHVNTRAELKEYDLALAKLCAEVFGDNPWCYQKPAARAPEGRAHLAGFDASKAPRFKWRPAPAPEKPRVLLQTEIGDIEVELDARRAPPTVTNFLRYVHEGYFSDGSFFRTVTMENQPSNKVKIQVIQAQANPAKTNEFFPPIPLERTRDTGLRHRDGAISMARDGPDTAQENFFICIGDQPELDFGGKRNPDGQGFAAFGRVTKGMDVVRKIQQGKAEGQQLNPPVRIQRAIRLN
;
A
#
# COMPACT_ATOMS: atom_id res chain seq x y z
N MET A 1 -57.43 -31.74 -68.92
CA MET A 1 -57.72 -32.40 -67.58
C MET A 1 -56.52 -32.25 -66.70
N ASN A 2 -56.58 -31.23 -65.82
CA ASN A 2 -55.41 -30.77 -65.06
C ASN A 2 -55.63 -31.07 -63.58
N ARG A 3 -54.69 -31.79 -62.94
CA ARG A 3 -54.58 -31.86 -61.45
C ARG A 3 -53.30 -31.16 -61.00
N ARG A 4 -53.50 -30.08 -60.25
CA ARG A 4 -52.44 -29.33 -59.56
C ARG A 4 -52.02 -30.07 -58.30
N ILE A 5 -50.75 -30.36 -58.16
CA ILE A 5 -50.12 -30.83 -56.91
C ILE A 5 -49.53 -29.62 -56.20
N ARG A 6 -50.01 -29.34 -54.99
CA ARG A 6 -49.46 -28.31 -54.11
C ARG A 6 -48.44 -29.02 -53.22
N THR A 7 -47.17 -28.62 -53.33
CA THR A 7 -46.10 -29.00 -52.40
C THR A 7 -46.05 -28.00 -51.22
N ALA A 8 -46.26 -28.50 -50.01
CA ALA A 8 -46.10 -27.72 -48.80
C ALA A 8 -44.64 -27.81 -48.35
N ILE A 9 -43.94 -26.67 -48.23
CA ILE A 9 -42.62 -26.57 -47.62
C ILE A 9 -42.82 -26.31 -46.15
N ALA A 10 -42.43 -27.28 -45.32
CA ALA A 10 -42.38 -27.13 -43.86
C ALA A 10 -41.04 -26.50 -43.48
N SER A 11 -41.05 -25.26 -43.04
CA SER A 11 -39.91 -24.60 -42.42
C SER A 11 -39.70 -25.14 -41.01
N ALA A 12 -38.67 -25.93 -40.79
CA ALA A 12 -38.20 -26.31 -39.45
C ALA A 12 -37.36 -25.16 -38.89
N MET A 13 -37.91 -24.41 -37.96
CA MET A 13 -37.17 -23.46 -37.12
C MET A 13 -36.36 -24.23 -36.09
N PHE A 14 -35.06 -24.27 -36.28
CA PHE A 14 -34.09 -24.78 -35.28
C PHE A 14 -33.92 -23.68 -34.21
N ALA A 15 -34.60 -23.79 -33.09
CA ALA A 15 -34.33 -22.98 -31.91
C ALA A 15 -33.04 -23.50 -31.26
N LEU A 16 -31.90 -22.80 -31.44
CA LEU A 16 -30.73 -22.98 -30.62
C LEU A 16 -31.06 -22.46 -29.21
N LEU A 17 -31.41 -23.37 -28.32
CA LEU A 17 -31.37 -23.12 -26.89
C LEU A 17 -29.89 -23.01 -26.48
N PHE A 18 -29.45 -21.78 -26.28
CA PHE A 18 -28.25 -21.52 -25.48
C PHE A 18 -28.57 -22.00 -24.04
N GLY A 19 -28.14 -23.17 -23.70
CA GLY A 19 -28.11 -23.65 -22.33
C GLY A 19 -27.11 -22.81 -21.57
N LEU A 20 -27.57 -21.75 -20.89
CA LEU A 20 -26.81 -21.18 -19.79
C LEU A 20 -26.66 -22.30 -18.74
N SER A 21 -25.44 -22.73 -18.59
CA SER A 21 -25.05 -23.71 -17.56
C SER A 21 -25.35 -23.09 -16.18
N ILE A 22 -26.32 -23.68 -15.48
CA ILE A 22 -26.65 -23.40 -14.07
C ILE A 22 -25.56 -24.01 -13.14
N ALA A 23 -24.33 -24.17 -13.63
CA ALA A 23 -23.27 -24.86 -12.87
C ALA A 23 -22.51 -23.97 -11.87
N ASP A 24 -22.72 -22.61 -11.91
CA ASP A 24 -21.87 -21.69 -11.12
C ASP A 24 -22.41 -21.30 -9.73
N ALA A 25 -23.66 -21.59 -9.40
CA ALA A 25 -24.23 -21.20 -8.10
C ALA A 25 -23.77 -22.10 -6.92
N ALA A 26 -23.25 -23.29 -7.20
CA ALA A 26 -22.79 -24.23 -6.16
C ALA A 26 -21.34 -24.01 -5.71
N SER A 27 -20.53 -23.28 -6.50
CA SER A 27 -19.09 -23.08 -6.21
C SER A 27 -18.83 -21.97 -5.18
N ASP A 28 -19.78 -21.04 -4.95
CA ASP A 28 -19.62 -19.91 -4.04
C ASP A 28 -20.26 -20.14 -2.65
N ALA A 29 -20.47 -21.39 -2.26
CA ALA A 29 -20.92 -21.72 -0.92
C ALA A 29 -19.82 -21.42 0.09
N VAL A 30 -20.10 -20.53 1.05
CA VAL A 30 -19.20 -20.28 2.16
C VAL A 30 -19.24 -21.46 3.12
N GLY A 31 -18.11 -22.10 3.33
CA GLY A 31 -17.95 -23.24 4.23
C GLY A 31 -16.80 -23.06 5.22
N PRO A 32 -16.54 -24.05 6.08
CA PRO A 32 -15.36 -24.07 6.93
C PRO A 32 -14.10 -24.31 6.08
N VAL A 33 -12.95 -23.81 6.55
CA VAL A 33 -11.66 -24.03 5.90
C VAL A 33 -11.29 -25.51 5.96
N PRO A 34 -11.14 -26.21 4.81
CA PRO A 34 -10.73 -27.63 4.80
C PRO A 34 -9.31 -27.80 5.39
N ASP A 35 -9.09 -28.90 6.12
CA ASP A 35 -7.78 -29.19 6.73
C ASP A 35 -6.65 -29.30 5.70
N THR A 36 -6.94 -29.79 4.50
CA THR A 36 -5.98 -29.87 3.40
C THR A 36 -5.53 -28.48 2.96
N VAL A 37 -6.47 -27.57 2.71
CA VAL A 37 -6.22 -26.18 2.34
C VAL A 37 -5.49 -25.45 3.46
N ARG A 38 -5.91 -25.66 4.72
CA ARG A 38 -5.25 -25.06 5.87
C ARG A 38 -3.78 -25.43 5.96
N ARG A 39 -3.44 -26.69 5.73
CA ARG A 39 -2.03 -27.17 5.74
C ARG A 39 -1.25 -26.64 4.55
N GLU A 40 -1.81 -26.73 3.35
CA GLU A 40 -1.17 -26.33 2.10
C GLU A 40 -0.83 -24.83 2.10
N PHE A 41 -1.80 -23.99 2.42
CA PHE A 41 -1.64 -22.52 2.46
C PHE A 41 -1.14 -22.00 3.81
N LYS A 42 -0.85 -22.87 4.79
CA LYS A 42 -0.43 -22.49 6.16
C LYS A 42 -1.35 -21.45 6.80
N LEU A 43 -2.67 -21.65 6.64
CA LEU A 43 -3.66 -20.71 7.14
C LEU A 43 -3.75 -20.77 8.67
N ALA A 44 -3.66 -19.61 9.31
CA ALA A 44 -3.83 -19.48 10.75
C ALA A 44 -5.24 -19.89 11.20
N PRO A 45 -5.41 -20.33 12.47
CA PRO A 45 -6.73 -20.62 13.05
C PRO A 45 -7.71 -19.45 13.03
N PHE A 46 -7.25 -18.23 12.82
CA PHE A 46 -8.05 -17.02 12.62
C PHE A 46 -9.09 -17.19 11.51
N TYR A 47 -8.69 -17.83 10.40
CA TYR A 47 -9.56 -18.06 9.25
C TYR A 47 -10.48 -19.25 9.51
N GLN A 48 -11.79 -18.98 9.49
CA GLN A 48 -12.83 -19.97 9.75
C GLN A 48 -13.77 -20.16 8.55
N LYS A 49 -13.84 -19.19 7.64
CA LYS A 49 -14.66 -19.21 6.44
C LYS A 49 -13.81 -19.34 5.20
N PHE A 50 -14.34 -20.04 4.20
CA PHE A 50 -13.63 -20.40 2.99
C PHE A 50 -14.57 -20.45 1.78
N ILE A 51 -14.09 -19.98 0.63
CA ILE A 51 -14.59 -20.28 -0.71
C ILE A 51 -13.40 -20.73 -1.54
N ASP A 52 -13.59 -21.75 -2.36
CA ASP A 52 -12.62 -22.15 -3.37
C ASP A 52 -12.82 -21.32 -4.66
N LEU A 53 -11.81 -20.54 -5.01
CA LEU A 53 -11.79 -19.79 -6.25
C LEU A 53 -10.78 -20.43 -7.21
N ASP A 54 -11.19 -21.54 -7.82
CA ASP A 54 -10.37 -22.32 -8.77
C ASP A 54 -8.96 -22.64 -8.20
N GLY A 55 -8.91 -23.09 -6.95
CA GLY A 55 -7.71 -23.43 -6.21
C GLY A 55 -7.09 -22.28 -5.42
N LEU A 56 -7.53 -21.02 -5.62
CA LEU A 56 -7.11 -19.90 -4.80
C LEU A 56 -8.09 -19.71 -3.62
N PRO A 57 -7.63 -19.82 -2.36
CA PRO A 57 -8.50 -19.66 -1.20
C PRO A 57 -8.98 -18.22 -1.02
N VAL A 58 -10.29 -18.01 -0.93
CA VAL A 58 -10.90 -16.84 -0.33
C VAL A 58 -11.21 -17.17 1.12
N VAL A 59 -10.66 -16.43 2.08
CA VAL A 59 -10.73 -16.76 3.50
C VAL A 59 -11.19 -15.57 4.33
N GLY A 60 -11.83 -15.84 5.44
CA GLY A 60 -12.26 -14.83 6.41
C GLY A 60 -12.42 -15.41 7.81
N SER A 61 -12.48 -14.52 8.81
CA SER A 61 -12.84 -14.90 10.18
C SER A 61 -14.34 -15.24 10.30
N THR A 62 -14.78 -15.66 11.46
CA THR A 62 -16.21 -15.84 11.75
C THR A 62 -17.00 -14.53 11.69
N ASN A 63 -16.36 -13.39 11.82
CA ASN A 63 -17.00 -12.07 11.84
C ASN A 63 -17.36 -11.55 10.45
N VAL A 64 -16.67 -12.04 9.40
CA VAL A 64 -16.90 -11.61 8.02
C VAL A 64 -18.26 -12.08 7.54
N SER A 65 -19.00 -11.21 6.86
CA SER A 65 -20.26 -11.57 6.20
C SER A 65 -20.01 -12.59 5.06
N ASP A 66 -20.88 -13.59 4.94
CA ASP A 66 -20.85 -14.52 3.80
C ASP A 66 -21.10 -13.80 2.47
N PHE A 67 -21.84 -12.69 2.50
CA PHE A 67 -22.04 -11.85 1.31
C PHE A 67 -20.74 -11.18 0.86
N ALA A 68 -19.91 -10.72 1.81
CA ALA A 68 -18.60 -10.13 1.47
C ALA A 68 -17.64 -11.17 0.86
N MET A 69 -17.64 -12.39 1.40
CA MET A 69 -16.85 -13.50 0.85
C MET A 69 -17.24 -13.80 -0.60
N ARG A 70 -18.56 -13.88 -0.87
CA ARG A 70 -19.07 -14.12 -2.24
C ARG A 70 -18.80 -12.96 -3.18
N GLU A 71 -18.94 -11.70 -2.69
CA GLU A 71 -18.64 -10.51 -3.49
C GLU A 71 -17.16 -10.48 -3.89
N ALA A 72 -16.24 -10.75 -2.96
CA ALA A 72 -14.82 -10.81 -3.24
C ALA A 72 -14.48 -11.89 -4.29
N ALA A 73 -15.03 -13.09 -4.12
CA ALA A 73 -14.84 -14.18 -5.09
C ALA A 73 -15.43 -13.81 -6.47
N TRP A 74 -16.61 -13.20 -6.50
CA TRP A 74 -17.27 -12.78 -7.73
C TRP A 74 -16.45 -11.72 -8.47
N ILE A 75 -15.96 -10.67 -7.78
CA ILE A 75 -15.12 -9.62 -8.38
C ILE A 75 -13.89 -10.23 -9.05
N VAL A 76 -13.18 -11.13 -8.36
CA VAL A 76 -11.98 -11.75 -8.91
C VAL A 76 -12.29 -12.63 -10.13
N ARG A 77 -13.43 -13.38 -10.12
CA ARG A 77 -13.88 -14.12 -11.30
C ARG A 77 -14.17 -13.19 -12.49
N GLN A 78 -14.77 -12.02 -12.22
CA GLN A 78 -15.00 -11.03 -13.28
C GLN A 78 -13.69 -10.47 -13.82
N MET A 79 -12.73 -10.13 -12.96
CA MET A 79 -11.42 -9.63 -13.39
C MET A 79 -10.68 -10.64 -14.27
N LEU A 80 -10.70 -11.92 -13.90
CA LEU A 80 -9.92 -12.99 -14.53
C LEU A 80 -10.77 -13.97 -15.34
N THR A 81 -11.87 -13.52 -15.93
CA THR A 81 -12.81 -14.33 -16.70
C THR A 81 -12.04 -15.12 -17.75
N ASN A 82 -11.40 -15.68 -18.19
CA ASN A 82 -10.62 -16.49 -19.13
C ASN A 82 -9.13 -16.58 -18.77
N ARG A 83 -8.77 -16.27 -17.53
CA ARG A 83 -7.38 -16.27 -17.06
C ARG A 83 -7.19 -17.15 -15.81
N ALA A 84 -7.75 -18.37 -15.88
CA ALA A 84 -7.51 -19.39 -14.85
C ALA A 84 -6.01 -19.71 -14.66
N ASP A 85 -5.18 -19.51 -15.70
CA ASP A 85 -3.73 -19.60 -15.63
C ASP A 85 -3.12 -18.68 -14.56
N ILE A 86 -3.62 -17.44 -14.45
CA ILE A 86 -3.19 -16.48 -13.42
C ILE A 86 -3.60 -16.95 -12.02
N LEU A 87 -4.86 -17.39 -11.83
CA LEU A 87 -5.32 -17.92 -10.54
C LEU A 87 -4.48 -19.12 -10.10
N HIS A 88 -4.22 -20.06 -10.99
CA HIS A 88 -3.40 -21.23 -10.70
C HIS A 88 -1.94 -20.84 -10.37
N ALA A 89 -1.36 -19.86 -11.08
CA ALA A 89 -0.02 -19.36 -10.77
C ALA A 89 0.04 -18.73 -9.37
N MET A 90 -0.97 -17.90 -9.02
CA MET A 90 -1.08 -17.29 -7.70
C MET A 90 -1.29 -18.33 -6.60
N ALA A 91 -2.18 -19.31 -6.81
CA ALA A 91 -2.39 -20.43 -5.88
C ALA A 91 -1.10 -21.23 -5.65
N SER A 92 -0.34 -21.52 -6.71
CA SER A 92 0.97 -22.17 -6.61
C SER A 92 2.02 -21.37 -5.83
N ASN A 93 1.82 -20.05 -5.71
CA ASN A 93 2.58 -19.14 -4.85
C ASN A 93 1.95 -18.98 -3.45
N HIS A 94 1.01 -19.86 -3.09
CA HIS A 94 0.26 -19.86 -1.81
C HIS A 94 -0.50 -18.56 -1.54
N VAL A 95 -0.86 -17.80 -2.56
CA VAL A 95 -1.68 -16.59 -2.42
C VAL A 95 -3.08 -16.98 -1.93
N ARG A 96 -3.61 -16.19 -1.00
CA ARG A 96 -5.01 -16.21 -0.56
C ARG A 96 -5.61 -14.82 -0.64
N LEU A 97 -6.92 -14.75 -0.83
CA LEU A 97 -7.68 -13.51 -0.69
C LEU A 97 -8.32 -13.50 0.71
N ALA A 98 -7.83 -12.63 1.58
CA ALA A 98 -8.30 -12.48 2.95
C ALA A 98 -9.30 -11.34 3.06
N VAL A 99 -10.56 -11.65 3.34
CA VAL A 99 -11.60 -10.66 3.58
C VAL A 99 -11.61 -10.29 5.06
N MET A 100 -11.52 -8.99 5.37
CA MET A 100 -11.63 -8.45 6.72
C MET A 100 -13.07 -8.05 7.03
N ALA A 101 -13.55 -8.34 8.22
CA ALA A 101 -14.80 -7.78 8.70
C ALA A 101 -14.67 -6.25 8.94
N TRP A 102 -15.80 -5.55 8.93
CA TRP A 102 -15.86 -4.09 9.16
C TRP A 102 -15.26 -3.65 10.51
N ASN A 103 -15.22 -4.53 11.50
CA ASN A 103 -14.66 -4.31 12.84
C ASN A 103 -13.28 -4.96 13.05
N GLU A 104 -12.71 -5.54 12.02
CA GLU A 104 -11.33 -6.01 11.96
C GLU A 104 -10.48 -5.00 11.21
N PHE A 105 -9.20 -4.96 11.53
CA PHE A 105 -8.26 -4.01 10.94
C PHE A 105 -7.05 -4.73 10.36
N THR A 106 -6.27 -4.03 9.56
CA THR A 106 -5.16 -4.61 8.81
C THR A 106 -4.25 -5.48 9.66
N THR A 107 -3.87 -5.04 10.86
CA THR A 107 -2.95 -5.79 11.73
C THR A 107 -3.63 -6.89 12.56
N ASP A 108 -4.94 -7.06 12.46
CA ASP A 108 -5.64 -8.22 13.02
C ASP A 108 -5.50 -9.46 12.12
N LEU A 109 -5.20 -9.27 10.83
CA LEU A 109 -4.91 -10.38 9.93
C LEU A 109 -3.56 -11.02 10.26
N PRO A 110 -3.48 -12.37 10.31
CA PRO A 110 -2.26 -13.07 10.68
C PRO A 110 -1.03 -12.66 9.85
N GLU A 111 -1.19 -12.49 8.54
CA GLU A 111 -0.12 -12.13 7.61
C GLU A 111 0.38 -10.69 7.78
N HIS A 112 -0.39 -9.85 8.42
CA HIS A 112 -0.09 -8.43 8.65
C HIS A 112 0.14 -8.09 10.12
N SER A 113 0.08 -9.09 11.01
CA SER A 113 0.17 -8.91 12.47
C SER A 113 1.53 -8.41 12.97
N ASP A 114 2.59 -8.57 12.15
CA ASP A 114 3.95 -8.10 12.39
C ASP A 114 4.25 -6.72 11.79
N LEU A 115 3.25 -6.06 11.18
CA LEU A 115 3.43 -4.71 10.65
C LEU A 115 3.64 -3.70 11.78
N GLU A 116 4.75 -2.97 11.70
CA GLU A 116 5.09 -1.95 12.68
C GLU A 116 4.42 -0.61 12.40
N SER A 117 4.23 0.14 13.35
CA SER A 117 3.17 0.97 13.86
C SER A 117 1.79 0.45 13.48
N LYS A 118 1.27 -0.52 14.25
CA LYS A 118 -0.08 -1.09 14.06
C LYS A 118 -1.14 0.00 13.91
N VAL A 119 -1.06 1.07 14.73
CA VAL A 119 -1.97 2.21 14.67
C VAL A 119 -1.99 2.87 13.30
N TYR A 120 -0.83 3.00 12.66
CA TYR A 120 -0.72 3.57 11.32
C TYR A 120 -1.45 2.70 10.29
N TRP A 121 -1.14 1.40 10.27
CA TRP A 121 -1.75 0.47 9.30
C TRP A 121 -3.25 0.32 9.52
N ASP A 122 -3.70 0.21 10.78
CA ASP A 122 -5.10 0.06 11.15
C ASP A 122 -5.95 1.31 10.88
N ARG A 123 -5.33 2.45 10.58
CA ARG A 123 -6.01 3.71 10.26
C ARG A 123 -5.75 4.23 8.85
N ARG A 124 -4.94 3.52 8.08
CA ARG A 124 -4.60 3.90 6.70
C ARG A 124 -5.10 2.90 5.68
N ALA A 125 -4.97 1.60 5.95
CA ALA A 125 -5.21 0.58 4.94
C ALA A 125 -6.45 -0.25 5.28
N ARG A 126 -7.30 -0.48 4.29
CA ARG A 126 -8.41 -1.45 4.32
C ARG A 126 -8.22 -2.54 3.27
N GLY A 127 -7.01 -2.64 2.73
CA GLY A 127 -6.51 -3.66 1.84
C GLY A 127 -5.00 -3.56 1.72
N LEU A 128 -4.35 -4.65 1.35
CA LEU A 128 -2.93 -4.76 0.98
C LEU A 128 -2.75 -5.85 -0.06
N GLY A 129 -1.88 -5.60 -1.04
CA GLY A 129 -1.47 -6.58 -2.05
C GLY A 129 -0.61 -7.70 -1.47
N ALA A 130 -0.65 -8.88 -2.12
CA ALA A 130 0.20 -10.00 -1.75
C ALA A 130 1.65 -9.78 -2.20
N THR A 131 2.58 -10.25 -1.38
CA THR A 131 4.01 -10.29 -1.68
C THR A 131 4.57 -11.69 -1.38
N PRO A 132 5.76 -12.06 -1.88
CA PRO A 132 6.37 -13.35 -1.54
C PRO A 132 6.54 -13.58 -0.03
N ARG A 133 6.77 -12.53 0.74
CA ARG A 133 6.87 -12.60 2.22
C ARG A 133 5.50 -12.72 2.89
N ARG A 134 4.47 -12.09 2.31
CA ARG A 134 3.09 -12.05 2.82
C ARG A 134 2.14 -12.40 1.68
N PRO A 135 1.93 -13.70 1.39
CA PRO A 135 1.15 -14.12 0.24
C PRO A 135 -0.37 -14.03 0.50
N ALA A 136 -0.81 -12.88 1.00
CA ALA A 136 -2.21 -12.57 1.27
C ALA A 136 -2.58 -11.24 0.62
N VAL A 137 -3.54 -11.27 -0.30
CA VAL A 137 -4.30 -10.08 -0.67
C VAL A 137 -5.33 -9.86 0.41
N SER A 138 -5.49 -8.64 0.90
CA SER A 138 -6.57 -8.32 1.83
C SER A 138 -7.49 -7.25 1.27
N CYS A 139 -8.77 -7.32 1.62
CA CYS A 139 -9.77 -6.29 1.36
C CYS A 139 -10.86 -6.35 2.42
N ALA A 140 -11.61 -5.26 2.62
CA ALA A 140 -12.55 -5.15 3.71
C ALA A 140 -14.00 -5.18 3.24
N GLU A 141 -14.88 -5.79 4.06
CA GLU A 141 -16.28 -6.01 3.69
C GLU A 141 -17.08 -4.72 3.53
N GLU A 142 -16.73 -3.64 4.25
CA GLU A 142 -17.42 -2.36 4.09
C GLU A 142 -17.20 -1.75 2.70
N ASN A 143 -16.04 -2.00 2.08
CA ASN A 143 -15.77 -1.56 0.72
C ASN A 143 -16.44 -2.49 -0.31
N LEU A 144 -16.35 -3.80 -0.11
CA LEU A 144 -16.98 -4.80 -0.98
C LEU A 144 -18.51 -4.60 -1.06
N LEU A 145 -19.17 -4.37 0.07
CA LEU A 145 -20.62 -4.28 0.20
C LEU A 145 -21.14 -2.84 0.34
N CYS A 146 -20.27 -1.84 0.19
CA CYS A 146 -20.58 -0.41 0.26
C CYS A 146 -21.28 0.00 1.56
N PHE A 147 -20.73 -0.40 2.73
CA PHE A 147 -21.30 -0.02 4.03
C PHE A 147 -21.20 1.48 4.28
N PRO A 148 -22.13 2.06 5.05
CA PRO A 148 -22.02 3.46 5.45
C PRO A 148 -20.69 3.73 6.18
N GLY A 149 -19.98 4.76 5.78
CA GLY A 149 -18.69 5.16 6.37
C GLY A 149 -17.46 4.49 5.77
N ASP A 150 -17.62 3.70 4.70
CA ASP A 150 -16.49 3.20 3.91
C ASP A 150 -15.55 4.35 3.51
N PRO A 151 -14.26 4.32 3.93
CA PRO A 151 -13.29 5.38 3.61
C PRO A 151 -12.88 5.39 2.14
N TYR A 152 -13.14 4.32 1.40
CA TYR A 152 -12.82 4.13 -0.02
C TYR A 152 -14.09 4.03 -0.87
N SER A 153 -15.13 4.77 -0.48
CA SER A 153 -16.46 4.68 -1.09
C SER A 153 -16.52 5.05 -2.57
N THR A 154 -15.47 5.60 -3.16
CA THR A 154 -15.39 5.98 -4.59
C THR A 154 -14.61 4.99 -5.45
N GLU A 155 -14.04 3.94 -4.86
CA GLU A 155 -13.29 2.90 -5.53
C GLU A 155 -13.53 1.53 -4.88
N ASN A 156 -13.10 0.45 -5.52
CA ASN A 156 -13.09 -0.89 -4.93
C ASN A 156 -11.65 -1.34 -4.68
N ILE A 157 -11.26 -1.38 -3.40
CA ILE A 157 -9.90 -1.72 -2.98
C ILE A 157 -9.54 -3.17 -3.31
N CYS A 158 -10.49 -4.09 -3.38
CA CYS A 158 -10.20 -5.46 -3.78
C CYS A 158 -9.62 -5.52 -5.20
N ILE A 159 -10.11 -4.70 -6.14
CA ILE A 159 -9.57 -4.63 -7.50
C ILE A 159 -8.11 -4.12 -7.48
N HIS A 160 -7.83 -3.07 -6.71
CA HIS A 160 -6.49 -2.49 -6.58
C HIS A 160 -5.49 -3.49 -6.01
N GLU A 161 -5.79 -4.05 -4.85
CA GLU A 161 -4.87 -4.94 -4.14
C GLU A 161 -4.70 -6.29 -4.84
N PHE A 162 -5.77 -6.77 -5.50
CA PHE A 162 -5.68 -8.00 -6.29
C PHE A 162 -4.85 -7.79 -7.56
N ALA A 163 -4.87 -6.58 -8.16
CA ALA A 163 -4.01 -6.23 -9.29
C ALA A 163 -2.53 -6.29 -8.91
N HIS A 164 -2.12 -5.81 -7.72
CA HIS A 164 -0.76 -5.99 -7.22
C HIS A 164 -0.36 -7.48 -7.19
N ALA A 165 -1.23 -8.33 -6.65
CA ALA A 165 -0.96 -9.76 -6.58
C ALA A 165 -0.92 -10.44 -7.96
N ILE A 166 -1.77 -10.03 -8.89
CA ILE A 166 -1.68 -10.48 -10.30
C ILE A 166 -0.29 -10.19 -10.86
N HIS A 167 0.24 -8.99 -10.66
CA HIS A 167 1.57 -8.62 -11.13
C HIS A 167 2.67 -9.46 -10.46
N GLU A 168 2.76 -9.39 -9.12
CA GLU A 168 3.90 -9.95 -8.39
C GLU A 168 3.86 -11.47 -8.25
N MET A 169 2.67 -12.05 -8.10
CA MET A 169 2.49 -13.45 -7.72
C MET A 169 1.89 -14.32 -8.81
N GLY A 170 1.28 -13.71 -9.83
CA GLY A 170 0.71 -14.37 -10.99
C GLY A 170 1.59 -14.21 -12.24
N MET A 171 1.66 -13.01 -12.79
CA MET A 171 2.35 -12.71 -14.04
C MET A 171 3.86 -12.95 -13.97
N SER A 172 4.50 -12.73 -12.82
CA SER A 172 5.92 -13.04 -12.63
C SER A 172 6.29 -14.51 -12.93
N ARG A 173 5.32 -15.43 -12.81
CA ARG A 173 5.51 -16.85 -13.17
C ARG A 173 5.13 -17.16 -14.62
N ILE A 174 4.10 -16.51 -15.14
CA ILE A 174 3.57 -16.76 -16.49
C ILE A 174 4.45 -16.10 -17.54
N ASP A 175 4.85 -14.86 -17.29
CA ASP A 175 5.73 -14.08 -18.16
C ASP A 175 6.79 -13.33 -17.33
N PRO A 176 7.99 -13.90 -17.19
CA PRO A 176 9.09 -13.25 -16.47
C PRO A 176 9.53 -11.90 -17.04
N THR A 177 9.06 -11.53 -18.24
CA THR A 177 9.36 -10.23 -18.85
C THR A 177 8.37 -9.13 -18.50
N PHE A 178 7.22 -9.50 -17.89
CA PHE A 178 6.13 -8.58 -17.62
C PHE A 178 6.57 -7.39 -16.73
N ASP A 179 7.25 -7.65 -15.62
CA ASP A 179 7.75 -6.59 -14.71
C ASP A 179 8.70 -5.62 -15.45
N LYS A 180 9.62 -6.14 -16.27
CA LYS A 180 10.52 -5.30 -17.08
C LYS A 180 9.74 -4.39 -18.03
N ARG A 181 8.70 -4.92 -18.70
CA ARG A 181 7.85 -4.15 -19.61
C ARG A 181 7.01 -3.11 -18.87
N LEU A 182 6.47 -3.46 -17.70
CA LEU A 182 5.73 -2.54 -16.83
C LEU A 182 6.61 -1.37 -16.37
N ARG A 183 7.82 -1.65 -15.88
CA ARG A 183 8.79 -0.60 -15.51
C ARG A 183 9.17 0.30 -16.67
N ALA A 184 9.34 -0.25 -17.86
CA ALA A 184 9.63 0.52 -19.06
C ALA A 184 8.45 1.42 -19.47
N ALA A 185 7.22 0.91 -19.37
CA ALA A 185 6.00 1.71 -19.61
C ALA A 185 5.87 2.85 -18.60
N PHE A 186 6.06 2.56 -17.31
CA PHE A 186 6.06 3.56 -16.24
C PHE A 186 7.09 4.66 -16.47
N GLN A 187 8.34 4.31 -16.80
CA GLN A 187 9.37 5.31 -17.06
C GLN A 187 9.02 6.18 -18.27
N LYS A 188 8.52 5.56 -19.34
CA LYS A 188 8.07 6.30 -20.54
C LYS A 188 6.91 7.26 -20.22
N ALA A 189 5.95 6.83 -19.41
CA ALA A 189 4.84 7.68 -18.95
C ALA A 189 5.35 8.88 -18.14
N LYS A 190 6.30 8.66 -17.22
CA LYS A 190 6.96 9.74 -16.46
C LYS A 190 7.68 10.72 -17.35
N ASP A 191 8.48 10.23 -18.31
CA ASP A 191 9.24 11.07 -19.24
C ASP A 191 8.32 11.92 -20.12
N ALA A 192 7.13 11.39 -20.46
CA ALA A 192 6.08 12.11 -21.18
C ALA A 192 5.26 13.07 -20.29
N GLY A 193 5.53 13.12 -18.97
CA GLY A 193 4.80 13.94 -18.02
C GLY A 193 3.41 13.42 -17.66
N LEU A 194 3.07 12.17 -18.02
CA LEU A 194 1.81 11.55 -17.63
C LEU A 194 1.80 11.23 -16.12
N TRP A 195 0.62 11.19 -15.54
CA TRP A 195 0.38 10.86 -14.12
C TRP A 195 1.07 11.79 -13.10
N LYS A 196 1.61 12.92 -13.55
CA LYS A 196 2.33 13.85 -12.67
C LYS A 196 1.45 14.33 -11.51
N GLY A 197 1.93 14.12 -10.29
CA GLY A 197 1.23 14.52 -9.06
C GLY A 197 0.13 13.55 -8.63
N THR A 198 -0.02 12.40 -9.29
CA THR A 198 -1.00 11.37 -8.93
C THR A 198 -0.37 10.21 -8.17
N TYR A 199 -1.20 9.36 -7.57
CA TYR A 199 -0.78 8.16 -6.86
C TYR A 199 -0.13 7.14 -7.81
N ALA A 200 -0.62 7.04 -9.04
CA ALA A 200 -0.03 6.22 -10.10
C ALA A 200 1.44 6.56 -10.40
N ALA A 201 1.87 7.81 -10.17
CA ALA A 201 3.26 8.21 -10.38
C ALA A 201 4.22 7.81 -9.25
N THR A 202 3.75 7.18 -8.18
CA THR A 202 4.54 6.81 -7.00
C THR A 202 5.61 5.77 -7.33
N ASN A 203 5.21 4.69 -7.98
CA ASN A 203 6.09 3.59 -8.40
C ASN A 203 5.41 2.72 -9.47
N PRO A 204 6.13 1.78 -10.11
CA PRO A 204 5.56 0.91 -11.15
C PRO A 204 4.40 0.02 -10.67
N MET A 205 4.38 -0.37 -9.38
CA MET A 205 3.33 -1.23 -8.84
C MET A 205 2.02 -0.46 -8.69
N GLU A 206 2.08 0.78 -8.16
CA GLU A 206 0.90 1.65 -8.07
C GLU A 206 0.40 2.06 -9.46
N TYR A 207 1.31 2.37 -10.39
CA TYR A 207 0.98 2.65 -11.78
C TYR A 207 0.17 1.50 -12.42
N TRP A 208 0.55 0.24 -12.14
CA TRP A 208 -0.16 -0.94 -12.60
C TRP A 208 -1.54 -1.08 -11.94
N ALA A 209 -1.63 -0.94 -10.61
CA ALA A 209 -2.87 -1.12 -9.87
C ALA A 209 -3.91 -0.03 -10.21
N GLU A 210 -3.48 1.23 -10.31
CA GLU A 210 -4.30 2.35 -10.78
C GLU A 210 -4.78 2.14 -12.23
N GLY A 211 -3.89 1.63 -13.10
CA GLY A 211 -4.26 1.25 -14.46
C GLY A 211 -5.29 0.12 -14.52
N ALA A 212 -5.18 -0.88 -13.64
CA ALA A 212 -6.16 -1.96 -13.53
C ALA A 212 -7.51 -1.45 -13.01
N GLN A 213 -7.53 -0.53 -12.03
CA GLN A 213 -8.77 0.11 -11.60
C GLN A 213 -9.43 0.88 -12.73
N SER A 214 -8.69 1.70 -13.47
CA SER A 214 -9.22 2.42 -14.65
C SER A 214 -9.66 1.46 -15.76
N TRP A 215 -9.00 0.30 -15.93
CA TRP A 215 -9.41 -0.73 -16.88
C TRP A 215 -10.79 -1.32 -16.60
N PHE A 216 -11.18 -1.35 -15.33
CA PHE A 216 -12.47 -1.83 -14.86
C PHE A 216 -13.44 -0.70 -14.48
N ASP A 217 -13.21 0.55 -14.93
CA ASP A 217 -14.03 1.75 -14.67
C ASP A 217 -14.26 1.97 -13.15
N ASN A 218 -13.21 1.81 -12.36
CA ASN A 218 -13.29 1.80 -10.89
C ASN A 218 -12.24 2.66 -10.19
N ASN A 219 -11.50 3.47 -10.92
CA ASN A 219 -10.51 4.34 -10.27
C ASN A 219 -11.18 5.57 -9.66
N ARG A 220 -10.49 6.24 -8.76
CA ARG A 220 -10.83 7.58 -8.27
C ARG A 220 -10.51 8.62 -9.32
N GLU A 221 -11.19 9.74 -9.26
CA GLU A 221 -10.99 10.83 -10.22
C GLU A 221 -10.97 12.20 -9.57
N ASN A 222 -10.18 13.10 -10.15
CA ASN A 222 -10.20 14.56 -9.88
C ASN A 222 -10.09 14.92 -8.39
N ASP A 223 -9.28 14.20 -7.63
CA ASP A 223 -8.97 14.51 -6.24
C ASP A 223 -7.49 14.90 -6.07
N SER A 224 -6.98 14.94 -4.83
CA SER A 224 -5.61 15.35 -4.54
C SER A 224 -4.53 14.39 -5.04
N LEU A 225 -4.90 13.14 -5.37
CA LEU A 225 -3.99 12.05 -5.75
C LEU A 225 -4.34 11.40 -7.09
N HIS A 226 -5.48 11.75 -7.69
CA HIS A 226 -5.98 11.15 -8.93
C HIS A 226 -6.38 12.22 -9.93
N ASN A 227 -6.05 11.99 -11.20
CA ASN A 227 -6.49 12.85 -12.31
C ASN A 227 -7.87 12.41 -12.84
N HIS A 228 -8.20 12.74 -14.08
CA HIS A 228 -9.50 12.41 -14.70
C HIS A 228 -9.59 10.97 -15.20
N VAL A 229 -8.50 10.17 -15.17
CA VAL A 229 -8.46 8.85 -15.80
C VAL A 229 -9.04 7.81 -14.84
N ASN A 230 -10.34 7.55 -14.96
CA ASN A 230 -11.04 6.57 -14.13
C ASN A 230 -11.76 5.46 -14.92
N THR A 231 -11.79 5.56 -16.25
CA THR A 231 -12.40 4.59 -17.13
C THR A 231 -11.41 3.95 -18.11
N ARG A 232 -11.77 2.78 -18.63
CA ARG A 232 -11.01 2.08 -19.69
C ARG A 232 -10.83 2.93 -20.95
N ALA A 233 -11.85 3.69 -21.31
CA ALA A 233 -11.79 4.55 -22.48
C ALA A 233 -10.75 5.65 -22.29
N GLU A 234 -10.78 6.34 -21.17
CA GLU A 234 -9.82 7.38 -20.81
C GLU A 234 -8.40 6.83 -20.65
N LEU A 235 -8.24 5.64 -20.04
CA LEU A 235 -6.93 4.98 -19.95
C LEU A 235 -6.33 4.71 -21.32
N LYS A 236 -7.13 4.23 -22.28
CA LYS A 236 -6.69 3.97 -23.67
C LYS A 236 -6.27 5.25 -24.39
N GLU A 237 -6.94 6.36 -24.11
CA GLU A 237 -6.63 7.67 -24.68
C GLU A 237 -5.40 8.30 -24.02
N TYR A 238 -5.32 8.23 -22.71
CA TYR A 238 -4.29 8.91 -21.90
C TYR A 238 -2.96 8.16 -21.87
N ASP A 239 -2.98 6.85 -21.61
CA ASP A 239 -1.78 6.00 -21.53
C ASP A 239 -1.97 4.66 -22.25
N LEU A 240 -1.75 4.70 -23.54
CA LEU A 240 -1.89 3.51 -24.41
C LEU A 240 -0.93 2.38 -24.01
N ALA A 241 0.22 2.69 -23.42
CA ALA A 241 1.20 1.66 -23.03
C ALA A 241 0.69 0.84 -21.84
N LEU A 242 0.14 1.52 -20.81
CA LEU A 242 -0.49 0.88 -19.68
C LEU A 242 -1.77 0.12 -20.10
N ALA A 243 -2.60 0.75 -20.93
CA ALA A 243 -3.81 0.11 -21.46
C ALA A 243 -3.51 -1.20 -22.22
N LYS A 244 -2.40 -1.27 -22.97
CA LYS A 244 -1.97 -2.50 -23.65
C LYS A 244 -1.55 -3.59 -22.66
N LEU A 245 -0.87 -3.25 -21.57
CA LEU A 245 -0.53 -4.21 -20.51
C LEU A 245 -1.80 -4.74 -19.82
N CYS A 246 -2.77 -3.86 -19.56
CA CYS A 246 -4.07 -4.28 -19.03
C CYS A 246 -4.83 -5.21 -20.01
N ALA A 247 -4.85 -4.88 -21.30
CA ALA A 247 -5.48 -5.73 -22.32
C ALA A 247 -4.80 -7.11 -22.44
N GLU A 248 -3.49 -7.18 -22.28
CA GLU A 248 -2.74 -8.44 -22.28
C GLU A 248 -3.11 -9.33 -21.09
N VAL A 249 -3.26 -8.74 -19.91
CA VAL A 249 -3.55 -9.48 -18.68
C VAL A 249 -5.04 -9.83 -18.58
N PHE A 250 -5.94 -8.88 -18.85
CA PHE A 250 -7.38 -9.03 -18.63
C PHE A 250 -8.17 -9.40 -19.90
N GLY A 251 -7.52 -9.34 -21.06
CA GLY A 251 -8.16 -9.64 -22.37
C GLY A 251 -9.25 -8.64 -22.74
N ASP A 252 -10.09 -9.03 -23.70
CA ASP A 252 -11.25 -8.25 -24.14
C ASP A 252 -12.47 -8.42 -23.21
N ASN A 253 -12.24 -8.67 -21.94
CA ASN A 253 -13.27 -8.79 -20.92
C ASN A 253 -14.14 -7.50 -20.89
N PRO A 254 -15.44 -7.55 -21.25
CA PRO A 254 -16.28 -6.37 -21.30
C PRO A 254 -16.73 -5.89 -19.92
N TRP A 255 -16.48 -6.66 -18.89
CA TRP A 255 -16.91 -6.33 -17.53
C TRP A 255 -16.24 -5.04 -17.04
N CYS A 256 -17.06 -4.16 -16.48
CA CYS A 256 -16.65 -3.00 -15.71
C CYS A 256 -17.31 -3.04 -14.34
N TYR A 257 -16.61 -2.56 -13.34
CA TYR A 257 -17.13 -2.56 -11.97
C TYR A 257 -18.31 -1.62 -11.82
N GLN A 258 -19.31 -2.10 -11.12
CA GLN A 258 -20.43 -1.30 -10.63
C GLN A 258 -20.68 -1.67 -9.17
N LYS A 259 -21.04 -0.69 -8.35
CA LYS A 259 -21.43 -0.98 -6.96
C LYS A 259 -22.62 -1.96 -6.93
N PRO A 260 -22.70 -2.84 -5.94
CA PRO A 260 -23.76 -3.85 -5.86
C PRO A 260 -25.18 -3.32 -6.09
N ALA A 261 -25.51 -2.15 -5.53
CA ALA A 261 -26.83 -1.54 -5.68
C ALA A 261 -27.15 -1.06 -7.10
N ALA A 262 -26.15 -0.77 -7.93
CA ALA A 262 -26.30 -0.27 -9.29
C ALA A 262 -26.34 -1.40 -10.35
N ARG A 263 -26.05 -2.65 -9.96
CA ARG A 263 -26.00 -3.79 -10.89
C ARG A 263 -27.40 -4.30 -11.25
N ALA A 264 -27.52 -4.85 -12.44
CA ALA A 264 -28.67 -5.66 -12.82
C ALA A 264 -28.82 -6.90 -11.90
N PRO A 265 -30.01 -7.50 -11.79
CA PRO A 265 -30.24 -8.64 -10.89
C PRO A 265 -29.25 -9.79 -11.07
N GLU A 266 -28.85 -10.09 -12.30
CA GLU A 266 -27.92 -11.15 -12.66
C GLU A 266 -26.52 -10.88 -12.08
N GLY A 267 -26.05 -9.63 -12.12
CA GLY A 267 -24.75 -9.20 -11.58
C GLY A 267 -24.70 -9.11 -10.06
N ARG A 268 -25.81 -9.40 -9.36
CA ARG A 268 -25.89 -9.46 -7.90
C ARG A 268 -26.57 -10.72 -7.35
N ALA A 269 -26.73 -11.74 -8.19
CA ALA A 269 -27.40 -13.00 -7.79
C ALA A 269 -26.71 -13.66 -6.58
N HIS A 270 -25.38 -13.60 -6.48
CA HIS A 270 -24.59 -14.09 -5.36
C HIS A 270 -24.81 -13.30 -4.04
N LEU A 271 -25.43 -12.13 -4.13
CA LEU A 271 -25.83 -11.28 -2.98
C LEU A 271 -27.33 -11.43 -2.64
N ALA A 272 -28.02 -12.46 -3.16
CA ALA A 272 -29.42 -12.69 -2.85
C ALA A 272 -29.64 -12.78 -1.34
N GLY A 273 -30.57 -11.96 -0.82
CA GLY A 273 -30.85 -11.84 0.62
C GLY A 273 -30.00 -10.82 1.38
N PHE A 274 -29.02 -10.17 0.75
CA PHE A 274 -28.31 -9.07 1.37
C PHE A 274 -29.20 -7.85 1.51
N ASP A 275 -29.26 -7.30 2.73
CA ASP A 275 -30.03 -6.10 3.07
C ASP A 275 -29.08 -4.97 3.50
N ALA A 276 -28.76 -4.08 2.57
CA ALA A 276 -27.85 -2.96 2.82
C ALA A 276 -28.35 -1.99 3.91
N SER A 277 -29.67 -1.96 4.21
CA SER A 277 -30.21 -1.11 5.27
C SER A 277 -29.81 -1.57 6.67
N LYS A 278 -29.42 -2.84 6.82
CA LYS A 278 -28.92 -3.45 8.07
C LYS A 278 -27.42 -3.44 8.17
N ALA A 279 -26.71 -2.92 7.16
CA ALA A 279 -25.26 -2.89 7.17
C ALA A 279 -24.73 -2.02 8.33
N PRO A 280 -23.70 -2.46 9.04
CA PRO A 280 -23.09 -1.66 10.08
C PRO A 280 -22.39 -0.44 9.48
N ARG A 281 -22.24 0.63 10.28
CA ARG A 281 -21.44 1.78 9.86
C ARG A 281 -19.99 1.55 10.22
N PHE A 282 -19.10 1.57 9.23
CA PHE A 282 -17.67 1.52 9.46
C PHE A 282 -17.19 2.74 10.27
N LYS A 283 -16.28 2.49 11.18
CA LYS A 283 -15.53 3.51 11.93
C LYS A 283 -14.12 3.02 12.16
N TRP A 284 -13.17 3.89 11.93
CA TRP A 284 -11.78 3.59 12.28
C TRP A 284 -11.66 3.22 13.76
N ARG A 285 -10.77 2.26 14.07
CA ARG A 285 -10.41 1.95 15.46
C ARG A 285 -9.97 3.25 16.15
N PRO A 286 -10.49 3.55 17.36
CA PRO A 286 -9.99 4.67 18.14
C PRO A 286 -8.47 4.57 18.26
N ALA A 287 -7.76 5.70 18.08
CA ALA A 287 -6.34 5.71 18.32
C ALA A 287 -6.07 5.27 19.76
N PRO A 288 -5.19 4.29 20.02
CA PRO A 288 -4.77 3.99 21.38
C PRO A 288 -4.16 5.26 22.01
N ALA A 289 -4.05 5.28 23.35
CA ALA A 289 -3.26 6.30 24.04
C ALA A 289 -1.89 6.43 23.33
N PRO A 290 -1.31 7.65 23.25
CA PRO A 290 -0.15 7.90 22.41
C PRO A 290 0.97 6.93 22.71
N GLU A 291 1.28 6.06 21.75
CA GLU A 291 2.47 5.23 21.82
C GLU A 291 3.68 6.12 21.59
N LYS A 292 4.59 6.11 22.55
CA LYS A 292 5.88 6.80 22.48
C LYS A 292 6.99 5.77 22.39
N PRO A 293 7.20 5.17 21.21
CA PRO A 293 8.26 4.17 21.04
C PRO A 293 9.60 4.80 21.37
N ARG A 294 10.48 4.05 22.02
CA ARG A 294 11.84 4.47 22.29
C ARG A 294 12.81 3.66 21.47
N VAL A 295 13.86 4.33 20.99
CA VAL A 295 14.94 3.69 20.24
C VAL A 295 16.26 4.05 20.90
N LEU A 296 17.11 3.06 21.09
CA LEU A 296 18.49 3.20 21.52
C LEU A 296 19.41 3.16 20.29
N LEU A 297 20.14 4.24 20.06
CA LEU A 297 21.22 4.33 19.09
C LEU A 297 22.53 4.08 19.86
N GLN A 298 23.10 2.90 19.71
CA GLN A 298 24.40 2.57 20.30
C GLN A 298 25.50 3.04 19.36
N THR A 299 26.26 4.03 19.77
CA THR A 299 27.42 4.53 19.01
C THR A 299 28.74 4.11 19.64
N GLU A 300 29.82 4.20 18.89
CA GLU A 300 31.16 3.88 19.40
C GLU A 300 31.65 4.82 20.50
N ILE A 301 31.00 5.97 20.71
CA ILE A 301 31.39 6.95 21.75
C ILE A 301 30.30 7.14 22.82
N GLY A 302 29.24 6.34 22.80
CA GLY A 302 28.18 6.35 23.80
C GLY A 302 26.79 6.16 23.21
N ASP A 303 25.81 6.01 24.07
CA ASP A 303 24.43 5.70 23.74
C ASP A 303 23.58 6.96 23.67
N ILE A 304 22.64 6.99 22.70
CA ILE A 304 21.62 8.02 22.55
C ILE A 304 20.26 7.36 22.57
N GLU A 305 19.40 7.69 23.53
CA GLU A 305 18.02 7.21 23.59
C GLU A 305 17.09 8.30 23.06
N VAL A 306 16.22 7.94 22.10
CA VAL A 306 15.20 8.82 21.52
C VAL A 306 13.80 8.31 21.81
N GLU A 307 12.89 9.20 22.18
CA GLU A 307 11.44 8.98 22.28
C GLU A 307 10.78 9.53 21.02
N LEU A 308 9.97 8.72 20.34
CA LEU A 308 9.30 9.07 19.10
C LEU A 308 7.84 9.38 19.34
N ASP A 309 7.25 10.28 18.56
CA ASP A 309 5.83 10.65 18.68
C ASP A 309 5.02 10.06 17.51
N ALA A 310 4.71 8.77 17.62
CA ALA A 310 3.95 8.04 16.61
C ALA A 310 2.52 8.55 16.40
N ARG A 311 1.99 9.34 17.35
CA ARG A 311 0.67 9.94 17.22
C ARG A 311 0.68 11.15 16.30
N ARG A 312 1.67 12.03 16.46
CA ARG A 312 1.73 13.32 15.74
C ARG A 312 2.47 13.21 14.41
N ALA A 313 3.42 12.27 14.29
CA ALA A 313 4.19 12.05 13.08
C ALA A 313 4.19 10.55 12.68
N PRO A 314 3.01 9.94 12.41
CA PRO A 314 2.89 8.51 12.21
C PRO A 314 3.64 7.97 10.97
N PRO A 315 3.57 8.56 9.75
CA PRO A 315 4.39 8.14 8.61
C PRO A 315 5.89 8.19 8.89
N THR A 316 6.38 9.28 9.48
CA THR A 316 7.80 9.48 9.77
C THR A 316 8.31 8.48 10.81
N VAL A 317 7.57 8.28 11.90
CA VAL A 317 7.93 7.30 12.94
C VAL A 317 7.92 5.88 12.39
N THR A 318 6.90 5.53 11.59
CA THR A 318 6.80 4.21 10.96
C THR A 318 7.99 3.94 10.05
N ASN A 319 8.36 4.90 9.21
CA ASN A 319 9.52 4.80 8.34
C ASN A 319 10.81 4.60 9.15
N PHE A 320 11.06 5.43 10.14
CA PHE A 320 12.25 5.33 10.99
C PHE A 320 12.33 3.98 11.71
N LEU A 321 11.22 3.52 12.33
CA LEU A 321 11.15 2.23 13.01
C LEU A 321 11.36 1.05 12.06
N ARG A 322 10.92 1.15 10.81
CA ARG A 322 11.17 0.14 9.79
C ARG A 322 12.67 0.01 9.50
N TYR A 323 13.37 1.12 9.30
CA TYR A 323 14.84 1.12 9.13
C TYR A 323 15.56 0.55 10.36
N VAL A 324 15.08 0.84 11.58
CA VAL A 324 15.60 0.27 12.83
C VAL A 324 15.38 -1.25 12.87
N HIS A 325 14.16 -1.71 12.60
CA HIS A 325 13.76 -3.12 12.63
C HIS A 325 14.55 -3.98 11.63
N GLU A 326 14.68 -3.49 10.41
CA GLU A 326 15.41 -4.18 9.34
C GLU A 326 16.96 -4.02 9.47
N GLY A 327 17.43 -3.38 10.56
CA GLY A 327 18.85 -3.26 10.89
C GLY A 327 19.67 -2.37 9.94
N TYR A 328 19.02 -1.43 9.24
CA TYR A 328 19.71 -0.53 8.30
C TYR A 328 20.70 0.42 8.97
N PHE A 329 20.47 0.80 10.22
CA PHE A 329 21.39 1.66 10.95
C PHE A 329 22.56 0.92 11.60
N SER A 330 22.60 -0.42 11.57
CA SER A 330 23.79 -1.17 11.95
C SER A 330 24.90 -0.91 10.94
N ASP A 331 26.04 -0.43 11.41
CA ASP A 331 27.15 0.10 10.60
C ASP A 331 26.80 1.37 9.79
N GLY A 332 25.71 2.04 10.14
CA GLY A 332 25.46 3.43 9.75
C GLY A 332 26.38 4.39 10.51
N SER A 333 26.24 5.68 10.27
CA SER A 333 27.11 6.65 10.93
C SER A 333 26.50 8.04 11.06
N PHE A 334 26.89 8.77 12.09
CA PHE A 334 26.83 10.22 12.08
C PHE A 334 28.00 10.73 11.22
N PHE A 335 27.68 11.22 10.05
CA PHE A 335 28.68 11.61 9.05
C PHE A 335 28.87 13.11 8.93
N ARG A 336 27.91 13.89 9.42
CA ARG A 336 27.89 15.34 9.25
C ARG A 336 27.63 16.03 10.57
N THR A 337 28.39 17.11 10.80
CA THR A 337 28.19 18.07 11.89
C THR A 337 28.03 19.47 11.35
N VAL A 338 27.03 20.19 11.86
CA VAL A 338 26.75 21.56 11.50
C VAL A 338 26.80 22.43 12.74
N THR A 339 27.76 23.36 12.77
CA THR A 339 27.99 24.31 13.87
C THR A 339 27.80 25.74 13.38
N MET A 340 27.79 26.72 14.28
CA MET A 340 27.68 28.13 13.89
C MET A 340 28.86 28.59 13.05
N GLU A 341 30.04 27.99 13.22
CA GLU A 341 31.30 28.38 12.59
C GLU A 341 31.48 27.80 11.18
N ASN A 342 31.03 26.53 10.97
CA ASN A 342 31.30 25.78 9.73
C ASN A 342 30.26 26.04 8.61
N GLN A 343 29.50 27.15 8.67
CA GLN A 343 28.50 27.57 7.69
C GLN A 343 28.77 28.98 7.14
N PRO A 344 29.95 29.30 6.61
CA PRO A 344 30.30 30.66 6.27
C PRO A 344 29.38 31.24 5.20
N SER A 345 28.88 30.48 4.27
CA SER A 345 28.04 30.91 3.15
C SER A 345 26.52 30.92 3.46
N ASN A 346 26.10 30.40 4.63
CA ASN A 346 24.68 30.35 4.96
C ASN A 346 24.22 31.59 5.70
N LYS A 347 23.20 32.27 5.15
CA LYS A 347 22.54 33.42 5.82
C LYS A 347 21.80 32.96 7.09
N VAL A 348 21.17 31.79 7.04
CA VAL A 348 20.45 31.19 8.16
C VAL A 348 21.27 30.00 8.66
N LYS A 349 21.78 30.11 9.88
CA LYS A 349 22.63 29.09 10.49
C LYS A 349 21.83 28.19 11.42
N ILE A 350 22.21 26.92 11.48
CA ILE A 350 21.59 25.88 12.33
C ILE A 350 22.67 25.09 13.05
N GLN A 351 22.28 24.31 14.04
CA GLN A 351 23.19 23.39 14.74
C GLN A 351 22.56 22.00 14.82
N VAL A 352 23.15 21.05 14.11
CA VAL A 352 22.67 19.67 14.05
C VAL A 352 23.82 18.70 13.86
N ILE A 353 23.61 17.45 14.25
CA ILE A 353 24.36 16.29 13.75
C ILE A 353 23.45 15.48 12.85
N GLN A 354 23.96 14.96 11.74
CA GLN A 354 23.18 14.20 10.77
C GLN A 354 23.75 12.79 10.61
N ALA A 355 22.84 11.81 10.60
CA ALA A 355 23.15 10.41 10.45
C ALA A 355 22.58 9.84 9.16
N GLN A 356 23.20 8.76 8.70
CA GLN A 356 22.78 7.94 7.57
C GLN A 356 22.73 6.47 7.96
N ALA A 357 21.92 5.70 7.23
CA ALA A 357 21.96 4.24 7.28
C ALA A 357 23.31 3.70 6.72
N ASN A 358 23.50 2.39 6.83
CA ASN A 358 24.69 1.73 6.29
C ASN A 358 24.80 1.97 4.77
N PRO A 359 25.87 2.61 4.27
CA PRO A 359 26.04 2.89 2.86
C PRO A 359 26.06 1.65 1.95
N ALA A 360 26.40 0.48 2.49
CA ALA A 360 26.35 -0.76 1.73
C ALA A 360 24.93 -1.21 1.31
N LYS A 361 23.90 -0.61 1.92
CA LYS A 361 22.48 -0.92 1.66
C LYS A 361 21.77 0.13 0.78
N THR A 362 22.48 1.06 0.15
CA THR A 362 21.87 2.20 -0.58
C THR A 362 20.93 1.82 -1.72
N ASN A 363 21.09 0.65 -2.34
CA ASN A 363 20.24 0.17 -3.43
C ASN A 363 18.93 -0.48 -2.95
N GLU A 364 18.73 -0.59 -1.65
CA GLU A 364 17.63 -1.31 -1.01
C GLU A 364 16.72 -0.38 -0.18
N PHE A 365 16.95 0.93 -0.20
CA PHE A 365 16.19 1.87 0.63
C PHE A 365 14.71 1.88 0.28
N PHE A 366 13.88 2.06 1.33
CA PHE A 366 12.44 2.14 1.15
C PHE A 366 12.03 3.40 0.39
N PRO A 367 10.86 3.40 -0.26
CA PRO A 367 10.34 4.59 -0.94
C PRO A 367 10.31 5.82 -0.03
N PRO A 368 10.48 7.03 -0.59
CA PRO A 368 10.33 8.27 0.14
C PRO A 368 8.96 8.40 0.79
N ILE A 369 8.90 9.15 1.89
CA ILE A 369 7.68 9.38 2.65
C ILE A 369 7.17 10.82 2.51
N PRO A 370 5.85 11.06 2.66
CA PRO A 370 5.28 12.40 2.72
C PRO A 370 5.86 13.23 3.86
N LEU A 371 6.03 14.54 3.62
CA LEU A 371 6.54 15.48 4.60
C LEU A 371 5.47 15.85 5.65
N GLU A 372 5.66 15.40 6.89
CA GLU A 372 4.85 15.81 8.03
C GLU A 372 5.35 17.14 8.61
N ARG A 373 4.73 18.23 8.21
CA ARG A 373 5.15 19.60 8.55
C ARG A 373 4.92 19.91 10.02
N THR A 374 5.82 20.68 10.63
CA THR A 374 5.70 21.07 12.04
C THR A 374 4.45 21.91 12.35
N ARG A 375 3.84 22.59 11.37
CA ARG A 375 2.56 23.30 11.54
C ARG A 375 1.39 22.31 11.77
N ASP A 376 1.47 21.14 11.13
CA ASP A 376 0.39 20.14 11.14
C ASP A 376 0.55 19.17 12.33
N THR A 377 1.79 18.80 12.67
CA THR A 377 2.14 17.91 13.77
C THR A 377 2.24 18.61 15.12
N GLY A 378 2.55 19.91 15.13
CA GLY A 378 2.89 20.68 16.35
C GLY A 378 4.23 20.29 16.97
N LEU A 379 5.02 19.39 16.33
CA LEU A 379 6.37 19.04 16.78
C LEU A 379 7.36 20.08 16.27
N ARG A 380 8.13 20.68 17.18
CA ARG A 380 9.08 21.76 16.87
C ARG A 380 10.51 21.28 16.98
N HIS A 381 11.42 21.93 16.26
CA HIS A 381 12.86 21.69 16.30
C HIS A 381 13.49 22.33 17.55
N ARG A 382 13.19 21.77 18.73
CA ARG A 382 13.81 22.13 20.00
C ARG A 382 15.14 21.40 20.22
N ASP A 383 15.89 21.79 21.28
CA ASP A 383 17.12 21.05 21.67
C ASP A 383 16.81 19.56 21.84
N GLY A 384 17.59 18.72 21.17
CA GLY A 384 17.39 17.27 21.13
C GLY A 384 16.28 16.77 20.20
N ALA A 385 15.59 17.62 19.44
CA ALA A 385 14.61 17.14 18.47
C ALA A 385 15.28 16.26 17.40
N ILE A 386 14.68 15.09 17.10
CA ILE A 386 15.08 14.24 15.98
C ILE A 386 14.14 14.50 14.80
N SER A 387 14.69 14.64 13.60
CA SER A 387 13.99 15.05 12.39
C SER A 387 14.55 14.38 11.14
N MET A 388 13.71 14.12 10.14
CA MET A 388 14.15 13.54 8.86
C MET A 388 14.84 14.59 7.99
N ALA A 389 15.99 14.20 7.43
CA ALA A 389 16.62 14.96 6.36
C ALA A 389 15.90 14.71 5.02
N ARG A 390 15.91 15.70 4.15
CA ARG A 390 15.30 15.65 2.83
C ARG A 390 15.97 16.62 1.85
N ASP A 391 15.85 16.35 0.56
CA ASP A 391 16.26 17.27 -0.50
C ASP A 391 15.12 18.22 -0.89
N GLY A 392 13.92 17.68 -1.13
CA GLY A 392 12.69 18.42 -1.40
C GLY A 392 11.52 17.92 -0.54
N PRO A 393 10.31 18.50 -0.67
CA PRO A 393 9.11 17.92 -0.08
C PRO A 393 8.95 16.45 -0.53
N ASP A 394 8.51 15.59 0.37
CA ASP A 394 8.18 14.18 0.11
C ASP A 394 9.35 13.32 -0.43
N THR A 395 10.61 13.68 -0.08
CA THR A 395 11.82 12.94 -0.50
C THR A 395 12.58 12.30 0.65
N ALA A 396 12.09 12.40 1.89
CA ALA A 396 12.76 11.80 3.04
C ALA A 396 12.73 10.27 2.98
N GLN A 397 13.87 9.62 3.26
CA GLN A 397 14.00 8.17 3.29
C GLN A 397 14.59 7.71 4.63
N GLU A 398 15.94 7.59 4.74
CA GLU A 398 16.61 7.02 5.92
C GLU A 398 17.39 8.06 6.73
N ASN A 399 17.86 9.13 6.09
CA ASN A 399 18.67 10.14 6.75
C ASN A 399 17.90 10.92 7.81
N PHE A 400 18.47 11.06 8.99
CA PHE A 400 17.91 11.88 10.06
C PHE A 400 18.96 12.79 10.69
N PHE A 401 18.50 13.79 11.42
CA PHE A 401 19.39 14.68 12.18
C PHE A 401 18.84 14.91 13.59
N ILE A 402 19.72 15.32 14.50
CA ILE A 402 19.39 15.70 15.87
C ILE A 402 19.80 17.17 16.06
N CYS A 403 18.87 17.98 16.58
CA CYS A 403 19.08 19.40 16.84
C CYS A 403 19.91 19.60 18.13
N ILE A 404 20.80 20.58 18.08
CA ILE A 404 21.53 21.11 19.24
C ILE A 404 21.08 22.56 19.44
N GLY A 405 20.47 22.84 20.59
CA GLY A 405 19.71 24.07 20.80
C GLY A 405 18.42 24.11 19.98
N ASP A 406 17.61 25.15 20.21
CA ASP A 406 16.37 25.36 19.46
C ASP A 406 16.69 25.83 18.04
N GLN A 407 16.05 25.20 17.04
CA GLN A 407 16.32 25.44 15.62
C GLN A 407 15.01 25.85 14.87
N PRO A 408 14.38 27.00 15.21
CA PRO A 408 13.07 27.38 14.64
C PRO A 408 13.11 27.58 13.11
N GLU A 409 14.28 27.86 12.55
CA GLU A 409 14.46 28.00 11.11
C GLU A 409 14.33 26.68 10.32
N LEU A 410 14.25 25.55 11.01
CA LEU A 410 13.94 24.22 10.45
C LEU A 410 12.44 23.91 10.48
N ASP A 411 11.62 24.69 11.20
CA ASP A 411 10.18 24.54 11.24
C ASP A 411 9.52 25.00 9.94
N PHE A 412 8.25 24.65 9.73
CA PHE A 412 7.43 25.19 8.64
C PHE A 412 7.39 26.74 8.72
N GLY A 413 7.65 27.39 7.60
CA GLY A 413 7.80 28.84 7.50
C GLY A 413 9.20 29.34 7.85
N GLY A 414 10.10 28.50 8.35
CA GLY A 414 11.49 28.80 8.58
C GLY A 414 12.28 28.99 7.29
N LYS A 415 13.42 29.64 7.37
CA LYS A 415 14.19 30.13 6.20
C LYS A 415 15.42 29.26 5.88
N ARG A 416 15.66 28.20 6.65
CA ARG A 416 16.82 27.33 6.38
C ARG A 416 16.70 26.61 5.04
N ASN A 417 15.51 26.13 4.70
CA ASN A 417 15.20 25.57 3.39
C ASN A 417 14.42 26.61 2.56
N PRO A 418 14.87 26.94 1.33
CA PRO A 418 14.24 27.97 0.50
C PRO A 418 12.77 27.71 0.17
N ASP A 419 12.32 26.45 0.22
CA ASP A 419 10.93 26.07 -0.04
C ASP A 419 9.97 26.44 1.10
N GLY A 420 10.49 26.86 2.27
CA GLY A 420 9.70 27.22 3.46
C GLY A 420 8.87 26.09 4.06
N GLN A 421 9.00 24.85 3.56
CA GLN A 421 8.20 23.73 4.04
C GLN A 421 8.72 23.11 5.35
N GLY A 422 9.97 23.45 5.75
CA GLY A 422 10.63 22.93 6.94
C GLY A 422 10.97 21.43 6.83
N PHE A 423 11.16 20.79 7.97
CA PHE A 423 11.51 19.38 8.08
C PHE A 423 10.52 18.66 9.01
N ALA A 424 10.48 17.32 8.93
CA ALA A 424 9.58 16.50 9.74
C ALA A 424 10.25 16.12 11.07
N ALA A 425 10.03 16.94 12.12
CA ALA A 425 10.35 16.56 13.48
C ALA A 425 9.41 15.45 13.95
N PHE A 426 9.95 14.36 14.54
CA PHE A 426 9.15 13.19 14.88
C PHE A 426 9.44 12.59 16.26
N GLY A 427 10.33 13.22 17.04
CA GLY A 427 10.69 12.77 18.38
C GLY A 427 11.72 13.65 19.03
N ARG A 428 12.31 13.14 20.12
CA ARG A 428 13.34 13.85 20.86
C ARG A 428 14.31 12.90 21.57
N VAL A 429 15.50 13.34 21.81
CA VAL A 429 16.48 12.66 22.69
C VAL A 429 15.98 12.72 24.14
N THR A 430 15.98 11.58 24.82
CA THR A 430 15.63 11.45 26.25
C THR A 430 16.86 11.20 27.12
N LYS A 431 17.90 10.58 26.55
CA LYS A 431 19.21 10.37 27.18
C LYS A 431 20.33 10.46 26.15
N GLY A 432 21.52 10.91 26.56
CA GLY A 432 22.70 10.95 25.69
C GLY A 432 22.87 12.28 24.92
N MET A 433 22.26 13.39 25.35
CA MET A 433 22.53 14.71 24.76
C MET A 433 23.98 15.15 24.90
N ASP A 434 24.69 14.68 25.91
CA ASP A 434 26.16 14.87 26.05
C ASP A 434 26.92 14.13 24.92
N VAL A 435 26.48 12.93 24.54
CA VAL A 435 27.01 12.19 23.40
C VAL A 435 26.74 12.93 22.10
N VAL A 436 25.50 13.44 21.90
CA VAL A 436 25.12 14.27 20.74
C VAL A 436 26.07 15.48 20.61
N ARG A 437 26.33 16.18 21.71
CA ARG A 437 27.26 17.33 21.72
C ARG A 437 28.72 16.93 21.48
N LYS A 438 29.16 15.78 21.99
CA LYS A 438 30.49 15.23 21.66
C LYS A 438 30.65 14.93 20.19
N ILE A 439 29.59 14.35 19.54
CA ILE A 439 29.60 14.11 18.10
C ILE A 439 29.67 15.44 17.34
N GLN A 440 28.92 16.48 17.74
CA GLN A 440 28.94 17.79 17.10
C GLN A 440 30.35 18.40 17.15
N GLN A 441 31.08 18.22 18.25
CA GLN A 441 32.43 18.76 18.48
C GLN A 441 33.52 17.90 17.83
N GLY A 442 33.16 16.79 17.18
CA GLY A 442 34.10 15.91 16.49
C GLY A 442 34.91 16.65 15.41
N LYS A 443 36.09 16.11 15.09
CA LYS A 443 36.90 16.66 14.01
C LYS A 443 36.15 16.60 12.68
N ALA A 444 36.09 17.71 11.96
CA ALA A 444 35.37 17.81 10.70
C ALA A 444 36.17 18.59 9.64
N GLU A 445 36.02 18.19 8.39
CA GLU A 445 36.48 18.93 7.22
C GLU A 445 35.23 19.61 6.58
N GLY A 446 35.12 20.92 6.74
CA GLY A 446 33.87 21.62 6.47
C GLY A 446 32.76 21.14 7.42
N GLN A 447 31.77 20.45 6.89
CA GLN A 447 30.69 19.84 7.69
C GLN A 447 30.79 18.31 7.78
N GLN A 448 31.77 17.70 7.11
CA GLN A 448 31.96 16.26 7.09
C GLN A 448 32.78 15.81 8.30
N LEU A 449 32.21 14.97 9.17
CA LEU A 449 32.96 14.36 10.28
C LEU A 449 34.06 13.42 9.75
N ASN A 450 35.28 13.56 10.30
CA ASN A 450 36.41 12.76 9.90
C ASN A 450 37.25 12.34 11.14
N PRO A 451 37.13 11.05 11.59
CA PRO A 451 36.24 10.01 11.04
C PRO A 451 34.76 10.24 11.38
N PRO A 452 33.81 9.69 10.59
CA PRO A 452 32.41 9.65 10.98
C PRO A 452 32.21 8.78 12.21
N VAL A 453 31.26 9.11 13.08
CA VAL A 453 30.96 8.34 14.28
C VAL A 453 30.03 7.19 13.95
N ARG A 454 30.50 5.96 14.11
CA ARG A 454 29.76 4.75 13.75
C ARG A 454 28.56 4.50 14.68
N ILE A 455 27.41 4.16 14.11
CA ILE A 455 26.28 3.57 14.81
C ILE A 455 26.44 2.05 14.77
N GLN A 456 26.75 1.48 15.93
CA GLN A 456 26.95 0.03 16.04
C GLN A 456 25.63 -0.71 15.89
N ARG A 457 24.57 -0.20 16.53
CA ARG A 457 23.22 -0.75 16.49
C ARG A 457 22.16 0.32 16.76
N ALA A 458 20.98 0.15 16.15
CA ALA A 458 19.77 0.84 16.55
C ALA A 458 18.74 -0.19 17.01
N ILE A 459 18.20 -0.04 18.23
CA ILE A 459 17.35 -1.06 18.87
C ILE A 459 16.09 -0.37 19.40
N ARG A 460 14.90 -0.87 19.02
CA ARG A 460 13.67 -0.46 19.66
C ARG A 460 13.66 -0.96 21.11
N LEU A 461 13.41 -0.05 22.05
CA LEU A 461 13.20 -0.36 23.45
C LEU A 461 11.70 -0.62 23.68
N ASN A 462 11.36 -1.57 24.54
CA ASN A 462 9.98 -1.90 24.92
C ASN A 462 9.37 -0.86 25.85
#